data_f5101635527948dbc3e687b6eb87e7db
#
_entry.id   f5101635527948dbc3e687b6eb87e7db
#
_cell.length_a   1.000
_cell.length_b   1.000
_cell.length_c   1.000
_cell.angle_alpha   90.00
_cell.angle_beta   90.00
_cell.angle_gamma   90.00
#
_symmetry.space_group_name_H-M   'P 1'
#
loop_
_entity.id
_entity.type
_entity.pdbx_description
1 polymer ?
#
loop_
_entity_poly.entity_id
_entity_poly.type
_entity_poly.pdbx_seq_one_letter_code
_entity_poly.pdbx_strand_id
1 'polypeptide(L)'
;MSNIQVNKLNTLRGHNHSVFALSGGCLPHLFYTGAGDGMVVEWDLSRPGDGLLMAKLPGSVYALEVDVKRNLLFVGQNNEGIHAIDLESKKEVWSLKITSHAIFDLKVVNNLLLVATGDGVLAVLNIDERSPVRHLKISDRSLRVLAVSRDSRQVSVGASDNLVKVFDLISWKPLAMMEGHKNSVFALDYSPDGKMLVSGGRDARLKFWDTNKFEEQQSIAAHMYAINYLSFREDGKYFVTCSMDKSIKVWDPVAFRLLKVIDKARHVGHGTSVNKVLWTTYRDQVVAISDDHTVSVWDIKIGR
;
A
#
# COMPACT_ATOMS: atom_id res chain seq x y z
N MET A 1 6.76 -18.25 -23.70
CA MET A 1 6.78 -17.94 -22.25
C MET A 1 7.66 -16.71 -22.09
N SER A 2 7.18 -15.62 -21.51
CA SER A 2 8.01 -14.46 -21.21
C SER A 2 9.16 -14.87 -20.28
N ASN A 3 10.40 -14.65 -20.72
CA ASN A 3 11.56 -14.95 -19.87
C ASN A 3 11.68 -13.83 -18.83
N ILE A 4 11.23 -14.09 -17.59
CA ILE A 4 11.34 -13.14 -16.49
C ILE A 4 12.58 -13.49 -15.67
N GLN A 5 13.55 -12.57 -15.70
CA GLN A 5 14.73 -12.60 -14.86
C GLN A 5 14.51 -11.73 -13.63
N VAL A 6 14.89 -12.24 -12.47
CA VAL A 6 14.77 -11.54 -11.18
C VAL A 6 16.12 -11.56 -10.50
N ASN A 7 16.60 -10.38 -10.17
CA ASN A 7 17.86 -10.20 -9.44
C ASN A 7 17.60 -9.39 -8.18
N LYS A 8 18.04 -9.89 -7.04
CA LYS A 8 18.06 -9.10 -5.81
C LYS A 8 19.22 -8.12 -5.88
N LEU A 9 18.91 -6.83 -5.82
CA LEU A 9 19.92 -5.78 -5.86
C LEU A 9 20.47 -5.49 -4.46
N ASN A 10 19.59 -5.30 -3.49
CA ASN A 10 19.97 -4.87 -2.15
C ASN A 10 19.09 -5.50 -1.06
N THR A 11 19.64 -5.55 0.14
CA THR A 11 18.91 -5.71 1.40
C THR A 11 19.31 -4.57 2.31
N LEU A 12 18.37 -3.64 2.52
CA LEU A 12 18.58 -2.47 3.36
C LEU A 12 18.18 -2.79 4.80
N ARG A 13 18.95 -2.29 5.76
CA ARG A 13 18.77 -2.52 7.19
C ARG A 13 18.79 -1.19 7.92
N GLY A 14 17.97 -1.05 8.97
CA GLY A 14 17.86 0.19 9.74
C GLY A 14 16.70 0.15 10.74
N HIS A 15 15.71 -0.73 10.52
CA HIS A 15 14.64 -0.97 11.47
C HIS A 15 14.99 -2.09 12.46
N ASN A 16 14.52 -1.97 13.69
CA ASN A 16 14.70 -2.96 14.76
C ASN A 16 13.45 -3.83 15.00
N HIS A 17 12.36 -3.54 14.30
CA HIS A 17 11.08 -4.25 14.36
C HIS A 17 10.51 -4.45 12.96
N SER A 18 9.44 -5.28 12.88
CA SER A 18 8.69 -5.51 11.64
C SER A 18 8.36 -4.22 10.92
N VAL A 19 8.62 -4.18 9.62
CA VAL A 19 8.33 -3.01 8.77
C VAL A 19 6.93 -3.18 8.20
N PHE A 20 6.04 -2.22 8.48
CA PHE A 20 4.62 -2.32 8.13
C PHE A 20 4.19 -1.35 7.04
N ALA A 21 4.80 -0.17 6.98
CA ALA A 21 4.42 0.89 6.08
C ALA A 21 5.49 1.15 5.01
N LEU A 22 5.04 1.42 3.79
CA LEU A 22 5.87 1.71 2.62
C LEU A 22 5.14 2.73 1.75
N SER A 23 5.81 3.78 1.34
CA SER A 23 5.32 4.79 0.40
C SER A 23 6.44 5.21 -0.55
N GLY A 24 6.10 5.48 -1.82
CA GLY A 24 7.03 6.15 -2.74
C GLY A 24 7.29 7.59 -2.30
N GLY A 25 8.42 8.16 -2.73
CA GLY A 25 8.81 9.52 -2.41
C GLY A 25 8.40 10.54 -3.49
N CYS A 26 8.75 11.83 -3.24
CA CYS A 26 8.56 12.91 -4.22
C CYS A 26 9.44 12.72 -5.47
N LEU A 27 10.55 12.03 -5.35
CA LEU A 27 11.43 11.67 -6.47
C LEU A 27 11.39 10.17 -6.72
N PRO A 28 11.50 9.70 -7.97
CA PRO A 28 11.35 8.30 -8.32
C PRO A 28 12.27 7.33 -7.58
N HIS A 29 13.45 7.80 -7.18
CA HIS A 29 14.47 7.01 -6.47
C HIS A 29 14.31 7.03 -4.95
N LEU A 30 13.42 7.88 -4.40
CA LEU A 30 13.17 7.96 -2.95
C LEU A 30 11.95 7.14 -2.56
N PHE A 31 12.01 6.53 -1.39
CA PHE A 31 10.86 5.89 -0.75
C PHE A 31 10.99 5.93 0.77
N TYR A 32 9.87 5.76 1.46
CA TYR A 32 9.79 5.82 2.91
C TYR A 32 9.27 4.52 3.49
N THR A 33 9.81 4.13 4.64
CA THR A 33 9.34 2.99 5.42
C THR A 33 9.00 3.39 6.84
N GLY A 34 8.00 2.69 7.41
CA GLY A 34 7.61 2.84 8.81
C GLY A 34 7.47 1.47 9.47
N ALA A 35 7.86 1.37 10.73
CA ALA A 35 7.95 0.09 11.40
C ALA A 35 7.36 0.09 12.82
N GLY A 36 7.34 -1.11 13.42
CA GLY A 36 6.91 -1.32 14.79
C GLY A 36 7.77 -0.65 15.85
N ASP A 37 8.99 -0.25 15.48
CA ASP A 37 9.88 0.54 16.33
C ASP A 37 9.50 2.04 16.37
N GLY A 38 8.50 2.48 15.61
CA GLY A 38 8.09 3.87 15.50
C GLY A 38 9.00 4.74 14.65
N MET A 39 10.04 4.18 14.02
CA MET A 39 10.90 4.92 13.11
C MET A 39 10.25 5.06 11.74
N VAL A 40 10.43 6.25 11.16
CA VAL A 40 10.17 6.56 9.75
C VAL A 40 11.50 6.83 9.09
N VAL A 41 11.81 6.09 8.04
CA VAL A 41 13.14 6.11 7.38
C VAL A 41 12.97 6.39 5.89
N GLU A 42 13.75 7.33 5.37
CA GLU A 42 13.91 7.62 3.94
C GLU A 42 15.04 6.76 3.37
N TRP A 43 14.82 6.24 2.17
CA TRP A 43 15.77 5.44 1.42
C TRP A 43 15.97 5.98 0.02
N ASP A 44 17.20 5.86 -0.50
CA ASP A 44 17.57 6.30 -1.85
C ASP A 44 18.03 5.11 -2.70
N LEU A 45 17.25 4.74 -3.72
CA LEU A 45 17.58 3.67 -4.67
C LEU A 45 18.76 4.01 -5.57
N SER A 46 19.11 5.29 -5.72
CA SER A 46 20.28 5.71 -6.50
C SER A 46 21.60 5.53 -5.75
N ARG A 47 21.52 5.52 -4.40
CA ARG A 47 22.63 5.33 -3.48
C ARG A 47 22.22 4.38 -2.36
N PRO A 48 21.99 3.10 -2.67
CA PRO A 48 21.55 2.14 -1.67
C PRO A 48 22.59 1.99 -0.56
N GLY A 49 22.20 2.30 0.65
CA GLY A 49 23.07 2.32 1.82
C GLY A 49 22.24 2.48 3.09
N ASP A 50 22.76 3.25 4.03
CA ASP A 50 22.07 3.56 5.28
C ASP A 50 20.86 4.46 5.02
N GLY A 51 19.74 4.13 5.66
CA GLY A 51 18.53 4.93 5.62
C GLY A 51 18.68 6.20 6.46
N LEU A 52 17.99 7.25 6.03
CA LEU A 52 17.97 8.52 6.73
C LEU A 52 16.74 8.56 7.66
N LEU A 53 16.97 8.71 8.96
CA LEU A 53 15.89 8.83 9.94
C LEU A 53 15.12 10.14 9.71
N MET A 54 13.83 10.04 9.39
CA MET A 54 12.92 11.19 9.22
C MET A 54 12.21 11.54 10.51
N ALA A 55 11.76 10.53 11.26
CA ALA A 55 11.10 10.72 12.54
C ALA A 55 11.21 9.47 13.42
N LYS A 56 11.11 9.68 14.72
CA LYS A 56 10.94 8.65 15.74
C LYS A 56 9.68 8.98 16.53
N LEU A 57 8.66 8.17 16.38
CA LEU A 57 7.34 8.36 16.97
C LEU A 57 7.10 7.33 18.09
N PRO A 58 6.19 7.59 19.03
CA PRO A 58 6.04 6.74 20.23
C PRO A 58 5.44 5.35 19.94
N GLY A 59 4.66 5.21 18.86
CA GLY A 59 3.97 3.97 18.53
C GLY A 59 4.34 3.40 17.17
N SER A 60 3.85 2.20 16.87
CA SER A 60 4.05 1.55 15.57
C SER A 60 3.46 2.37 14.42
N VAL A 61 4.19 2.44 13.31
CA VAL A 61 3.78 3.11 12.07
C VAL A 61 3.18 2.08 11.13
N TYR A 62 1.89 2.21 10.81
CA TYR A 62 1.18 1.29 9.92
C TYR A 62 0.88 1.87 8.55
N ALA A 63 0.84 3.19 8.42
CA ALA A 63 0.52 3.87 7.16
C ALA A 63 1.47 5.04 6.89
N LEU A 64 1.84 5.18 5.64
CA LEU A 64 2.62 6.30 5.10
C LEU A 64 2.01 6.74 3.79
N GLU A 65 1.92 8.05 3.57
CA GLU A 65 1.48 8.64 2.31
C GLU A 65 2.20 9.95 2.06
N VAL A 66 2.74 10.15 0.85
CA VAL A 66 3.46 11.37 0.46
C VAL A 66 2.53 12.31 -0.30
N ASP A 67 2.41 13.54 0.16
CA ASP A 67 1.86 14.65 -0.60
C ASP A 67 2.98 15.37 -1.35
N VAL A 68 3.15 15.02 -2.62
CA VAL A 68 4.19 15.61 -3.49
C VAL A 68 3.99 17.12 -3.65
N LYS A 69 2.72 17.57 -3.71
CA LYS A 69 2.39 18.99 -3.92
C LYS A 69 2.81 19.87 -2.75
N ARG A 70 2.68 19.35 -1.51
CA ARG A 70 2.99 20.10 -0.29
C ARG A 70 4.34 19.74 0.31
N ASN A 71 5.05 18.79 -0.28
CA ASN A 71 6.29 18.24 0.24
C ASN A 71 6.13 17.69 1.67
N LEU A 72 5.01 16.99 1.93
CA LEU A 72 4.68 16.43 3.23
C LEU A 72 4.65 14.89 3.18
N LEU A 73 5.08 14.27 4.28
CA LEU A 73 4.88 12.86 4.56
C LEU A 73 3.85 12.71 5.68
N PHE A 74 2.73 12.09 5.39
CA PHE A 74 1.74 11.71 6.39
C PHE A 74 2.06 10.35 6.98
N VAL A 75 2.00 10.26 8.30
CA VAL A 75 2.29 9.06 9.08
C VAL A 75 1.08 8.69 9.92
N GLY A 76 0.53 7.50 9.70
CA GLY A 76 -0.57 6.94 10.49
C GLY A 76 -0.05 5.93 11.51
N GLN A 77 -0.44 6.12 12.76
CA GLN A 77 -0.01 5.31 13.89
C GLN A 77 -1.14 4.51 14.55
N ASN A 78 -0.73 3.61 15.43
CA ASN A 78 -1.63 2.95 16.36
C ASN A 78 -1.86 3.85 17.59
N ASN A 79 -3.12 4.24 17.82
CA ASN A 79 -3.58 5.02 18.99
C ASN A 79 -3.11 6.49 19.07
N GLU A 80 -2.15 6.94 18.27
CA GLU A 80 -1.57 8.29 18.37
C GLU A 80 -2.09 9.26 17.30
N GLY A 81 -2.71 8.74 16.23
CA GLY A 81 -3.29 9.55 15.17
C GLY A 81 -2.40 9.72 13.95
N ILE A 82 -2.48 10.91 13.36
CA ILE A 82 -1.75 11.28 12.14
C ILE A 82 -0.70 12.32 12.48
N HIS A 83 0.47 12.18 11.89
CA HIS A 83 1.56 13.16 11.93
C HIS A 83 1.89 13.60 10.51
N ALA A 84 2.11 14.89 10.31
CA ALA A 84 2.60 15.46 9.06
C ALA A 84 4.03 15.94 9.23
N ILE A 85 4.93 15.36 8.46
CA ILE A 85 6.37 15.66 8.49
C ILE A 85 6.72 16.41 7.20
N ASP A 86 7.34 17.56 7.32
CA ASP A 86 7.91 18.28 6.19
C ASP A 86 9.18 17.57 5.72
N LEU A 87 9.23 17.23 4.43
CA LEU A 87 10.28 16.38 3.85
C LEU A 87 11.62 17.11 3.71
N GLU A 88 11.64 18.44 3.64
CA GLU A 88 12.85 19.23 3.54
C GLU A 88 13.47 19.45 4.91
N SER A 89 12.72 20.01 5.84
CA SER A 89 13.18 20.31 7.20
C SER A 89 13.25 19.06 8.10
N LYS A 90 12.57 17.98 7.73
CA LYS A 90 12.44 16.72 8.50
C LYS A 90 11.85 16.94 9.89
N LYS A 91 10.94 17.91 10.00
CA LYS A 91 10.25 18.23 11.24
C LYS A 91 8.77 17.95 11.14
N GLU A 92 8.17 17.52 12.23
CA GLU A 92 6.72 17.49 12.36
C GLU A 92 6.18 18.91 12.29
N VAL A 93 5.26 19.16 11.35
CA VAL A 93 4.60 20.47 11.17
C VAL A 93 3.25 20.53 11.84
N TRP A 94 2.59 19.38 11.99
CA TRP A 94 1.37 19.21 12.79
C TRP A 94 1.09 17.74 13.05
N SER A 95 0.31 17.48 14.10
CA SER A 95 -0.29 16.17 14.37
C SER A 95 -1.73 16.31 14.79
N LEU A 96 -2.54 15.27 14.56
CA LEU A 96 -3.96 15.27 14.87
C LEU A 96 -4.42 13.87 15.29
N LYS A 97 -4.95 13.77 16.50
CA LYS A 97 -5.56 12.56 17.02
C LYS A 97 -7.04 12.51 16.64
N ILE A 98 -7.36 11.78 15.58
CA ILE A 98 -8.72 11.63 15.04
C ILE A 98 -9.44 10.37 15.51
N THR A 99 -8.71 9.42 16.03
CA THR A 99 -9.21 8.13 16.53
C THR A 99 -8.29 7.59 17.63
N SER A 100 -8.82 6.72 18.47
CA SER A 100 -8.05 5.91 19.42
C SER A 100 -7.67 4.53 18.85
N HIS A 101 -8.01 4.27 17.59
CA HIS A 101 -7.75 3.00 16.93
C HIS A 101 -6.58 3.14 15.93
N ALA A 102 -6.08 2.01 15.48
CA ALA A 102 -5.01 1.99 14.47
C ALA A 102 -5.45 2.65 13.15
N ILE A 103 -4.54 3.38 12.51
CA ILE A 103 -4.66 3.89 11.16
C ILE A 103 -3.92 2.93 10.24
N PHE A 104 -4.67 2.22 9.38
CA PHE A 104 -4.12 1.14 8.56
C PHE A 104 -3.69 1.60 7.17
N ASP A 105 -4.32 2.65 6.64
CA ASP A 105 -3.93 3.21 5.34
C ASP A 105 -4.29 4.69 5.23
N LEU A 106 -3.54 5.39 4.39
CA LEU A 106 -3.69 6.82 4.10
C LEU A 106 -3.65 7.03 2.59
N LYS A 107 -4.46 7.95 2.06
CA LYS A 107 -4.41 8.39 0.67
C LYS A 107 -4.65 9.88 0.56
N VAL A 108 -3.78 10.55 -0.19
CA VAL A 108 -3.95 11.96 -0.56
C VAL A 108 -4.74 12.06 -1.86
N VAL A 109 -5.81 12.85 -1.86
CA VAL A 109 -6.60 13.17 -3.05
C VAL A 109 -6.88 14.66 -3.07
N ASN A 110 -6.27 15.38 -4.00
CA ASN A 110 -6.39 16.84 -4.09
C ASN A 110 -5.98 17.54 -2.78
N ASN A 111 -6.95 18.11 -2.06
CA ASN A 111 -6.78 18.77 -0.77
C ASN A 111 -7.24 17.89 0.42
N LEU A 112 -7.52 16.64 0.18
CA LEU A 112 -8.06 15.73 1.19
C LEU A 112 -7.07 14.63 1.52
N LEU A 113 -6.97 14.33 2.82
CA LEU A 113 -6.34 13.13 3.32
C LEU A 113 -7.42 12.14 3.76
N LEU A 114 -7.48 11.00 3.08
CA LEU A 114 -8.37 9.89 3.40
C LEU A 114 -7.67 8.95 4.38
N VAL A 115 -8.37 8.51 5.40
CA VAL A 115 -7.81 7.75 6.52
C VAL A 115 -8.64 6.51 6.80
N ALA A 116 -8.07 5.32 6.64
CA ALA A 116 -8.70 4.06 6.98
C ALA A 116 -8.41 3.69 8.44
N THR A 117 -9.44 3.62 9.26
CA THR A 117 -9.30 3.40 10.70
C THR A 117 -9.74 2.02 11.18
N GLY A 118 -9.21 1.61 12.31
CA GLY A 118 -9.48 0.31 12.93
C GLY A 118 -10.89 0.13 13.48
N ASP A 119 -11.62 1.20 13.71
CA ASP A 119 -13.02 1.20 14.13
C ASP A 119 -14.03 1.22 12.97
N GLY A 120 -13.55 1.10 11.72
CA GLY A 120 -14.42 1.02 10.55
C GLY A 120 -14.91 2.37 10.02
N VAL A 121 -14.24 3.45 10.39
CA VAL A 121 -14.51 4.80 9.93
C VAL A 121 -13.54 5.17 8.80
N LEU A 122 -14.07 5.68 7.70
CA LEU A 122 -13.31 6.45 6.72
C LEU A 122 -13.35 7.91 7.16
N ALA A 123 -12.25 8.38 7.76
CA ALA A 123 -12.11 9.78 8.10
C ALA A 123 -11.52 10.55 6.92
N VAL A 124 -11.99 11.77 6.71
CA VAL A 124 -11.55 12.68 5.65
C VAL A 124 -11.13 13.99 6.28
N LEU A 125 -9.91 14.39 6.03
CA LEU A 125 -9.33 15.64 6.55
C LEU A 125 -9.07 16.61 5.40
N ASN A 126 -9.30 17.89 5.64
CA ASN A 126 -8.77 18.96 4.80
C ASN A 126 -7.31 19.19 5.21
N ILE A 127 -6.39 19.03 4.27
CA ILE A 127 -4.94 19.11 4.53
C ILE A 127 -4.53 20.55 4.89
N ASP A 128 -5.03 21.55 4.17
CA ASP A 128 -4.66 22.96 4.38
C ASP A 128 -5.23 23.52 5.68
N GLU A 129 -6.50 23.16 5.98
CA GLU A 129 -7.19 23.56 7.21
C GLU A 129 -6.79 22.72 8.43
N ARG A 130 -6.11 21.58 8.21
CA ARG A 130 -5.70 20.63 9.25
C ARG A 130 -6.86 20.17 10.13
N SER A 131 -8.02 20.00 9.52
CA SER A 131 -9.28 19.75 10.23
C SER A 131 -10.05 18.58 9.62
N PRO A 132 -10.80 17.80 10.42
CA PRO A 132 -11.69 16.76 9.89
C PRO A 132 -12.87 17.39 9.16
N VAL A 133 -13.16 16.88 7.95
CA VAL A 133 -14.29 17.29 7.11
C VAL A 133 -15.45 16.28 7.20
N ARG A 134 -15.09 14.98 7.29
CA ARG A 134 -16.07 13.89 7.36
C ARG A 134 -15.57 12.72 8.20
N HIS A 135 -16.54 12.05 8.84
CA HIS A 135 -16.35 10.76 9.47
C HIS A 135 -17.45 9.82 8.96
N LEU A 136 -17.11 8.92 8.06
CA LEU A 136 -18.05 7.99 7.44
C LEU A 136 -17.88 6.61 8.08
N LYS A 137 -18.81 6.21 8.94
CA LYS A 137 -18.87 4.84 9.47
C LYS A 137 -19.36 3.93 8.35
N ILE A 138 -18.45 3.16 7.75
CA ILE A 138 -18.75 2.34 6.57
C ILE A 138 -18.63 0.83 6.83
N SER A 139 -18.13 0.45 8.00
CA SER A 139 -18.04 -0.95 8.44
C SER A 139 -18.07 -1.04 9.96
N ASP A 140 -18.55 -2.16 10.50
CA ASP A 140 -18.41 -2.51 11.93
C ASP A 140 -17.08 -3.23 12.22
N ARG A 141 -16.28 -3.43 11.18
CA ARG A 141 -14.93 -4.00 11.25
C ARG A 141 -13.92 -2.99 10.73
N SER A 142 -12.65 -3.24 11.01
CA SER A 142 -11.55 -2.36 10.58
C SER A 142 -11.53 -2.15 9.07
N LEU A 143 -11.31 -0.90 8.64
CA LEU A 143 -10.88 -0.58 7.28
C LEU A 143 -9.39 -0.88 7.18
N ARG A 144 -8.98 -1.53 6.11
CA ARG A 144 -7.62 -2.08 5.99
C ARG A 144 -6.78 -1.42 4.91
N VAL A 145 -7.41 -1.02 3.81
CA VAL A 145 -6.72 -0.51 2.63
C VAL A 145 -7.63 0.44 1.85
N LEU A 146 -7.02 1.44 1.25
CA LEU A 146 -7.65 2.42 0.38
C LEU A 146 -7.01 2.36 -1.01
N ALA A 147 -7.82 2.47 -2.05
CA ALA A 147 -7.36 2.72 -3.40
C ALA A 147 -8.17 3.86 -4.02
N VAL A 148 -7.50 4.80 -4.67
CA VAL A 148 -8.14 5.94 -5.34
C VAL A 148 -8.07 5.73 -6.85
N SER A 149 -9.18 5.94 -7.54
CA SER A 149 -9.21 5.87 -9.01
C SER A 149 -8.32 6.94 -9.64
N ARG A 150 -7.78 6.65 -10.83
CA ARG A 150 -6.82 7.54 -11.52
C ARG A 150 -7.37 8.93 -11.81
N ASP A 151 -8.67 9.04 -12.04
CA ASP A 151 -9.36 10.31 -12.24
C ASP A 151 -9.71 11.03 -10.93
N SER A 152 -9.33 10.48 -9.79
CA SER A 152 -9.61 11.00 -8.45
C SER A 152 -11.10 11.20 -8.14
N ARG A 153 -11.98 10.40 -8.76
CA ARG A 153 -13.43 10.48 -8.56
C ARG A 153 -13.98 9.43 -7.61
N GLN A 154 -13.24 8.34 -7.41
CA GLN A 154 -13.69 7.21 -6.60
C GLN A 154 -12.63 6.81 -5.59
N VAL A 155 -13.09 6.36 -4.43
CA VAL A 155 -12.26 5.64 -3.46
C VAL A 155 -12.86 4.26 -3.23
N SER A 156 -12.02 3.24 -3.36
CA SER A 156 -12.34 1.87 -2.97
C SER A 156 -11.72 1.57 -1.61
N VAL A 157 -12.49 0.92 -0.75
CA VAL A 157 -12.10 0.59 0.62
C VAL A 157 -12.22 -0.91 0.84
N GLY A 158 -11.12 -1.55 1.17
CA GLY A 158 -11.09 -2.93 1.62
C GLY A 158 -11.20 -3.02 3.14
N ALA A 159 -12.09 -3.88 3.63
CA ALA A 159 -12.37 -3.97 5.05
C ALA A 159 -12.30 -5.40 5.59
N SER A 160 -12.28 -5.50 6.92
CA SER A 160 -12.28 -6.79 7.63
C SER A 160 -13.68 -7.44 7.72
N ASP A 161 -14.69 -6.84 7.10
CA ASP A 161 -16.01 -7.43 6.86
C ASP A 161 -16.08 -8.21 5.54
N ASN A 162 -14.93 -8.42 4.87
CA ASN A 162 -14.75 -9.17 3.63
C ASN A 162 -15.26 -8.47 2.38
N LEU A 163 -15.63 -7.20 2.48
CA LEU A 163 -16.20 -6.42 1.39
C LEU A 163 -15.19 -5.42 0.83
N VAL A 164 -15.34 -5.12 -0.46
CA VAL A 164 -14.78 -3.94 -1.10
C VAL A 164 -15.92 -2.95 -1.36
N LYS A 165 -15.81 -1.75 -0.82
CA LYS A 165 -16.83 -0.70 -0.93
C LYS A 165 -16.29 0.46 -1.73
N VAL A 166 -17.06 0.95 -2.70
CA VAL A 166 -16.67 2.05 -3.57
C VAL A 166 -17.55 3.25 -3.31
N PHE A 167 -16.91 4.41 -3.14
CA PHE A 167 -17.59 5.69 -2.90
C PHE A 167 -17.18 6.71 -3.95
N ASP A 168 -18.12 7.55 -4.33
CA ASP A 168 -17.88 8.76 -5.11
C ASP A 168 -17.25 9.84 -4.23
N LEU A 169 -16.12 10.40 -4.63
CA LEU A 169 -15.35 11.38 -3.85
C LEU A 169 -15.91 12.80 -3.89
N ILE A 170 -16.92 13.07 -4.73
CA ILE A 170 -17.60 14.38 -4.80
C ILE A 170 -18.84 14.36 -3.89
N SER A 171 -19.71 13.39 -4.11
CA SER A 171 -20.98 13.27 -3.38
C SER A 171 -20.88 12.49 -2.08
N TRP A 172 -19.83 11.69 -1.92
CA TRP A 172 -19.60 10.74 -0.83
C TRP A 172 -20.67 9.64 -0.72
N LYS A 173 -21.40 9.42 -1.80
CA LYS A 173 -22.39 8.35 -1.88
C LYS A 173 -21.72 7.02 -2.21
N PRO A 174 -22.21 5.91 -1.66
CA PRO A 174 -21.76 4.58 -2.07
C PRO A 174 -22.17 4.34 -3.54
N LEU A 175 -21.22 3.85 -4.34
CA LEU A 175 -21.41 3.45 -5.72
C LEU A 175 -21.60 1.95 -5.83
N ALA A 176 -20.84 1.18 -5.06
CA ALA A 176 -20.90 -0.27 -5.09
C ALA A 176 -20.47 -0.90 -3.75
N MET A 177 -20.98 -2.09 -3.52
CA MET A 177 -20.54 -3.01 -2.47
C MET A 177 -20.23 -4.34 -3.14
N MET A 178 -18.95 -4.69 -3.25
CA MET A 178 -18.48 -5.86 -3.98
C MET A 178 -18.22 -7.00 -3.01
N GLU A 179 -19.01 -8.06 -3.15
CA GLU A 179 -18.94 -9.29 -2.36
C GLU A 179 -18.09 -10.34 -3.07
N GLY A 180 -17.54 -11.28 -2.31
CA GLY A 180 -16.85 -12.43 -2.89
C GLY A 180 -15.59 -12.87 -2.15
N HIS A 181 -14.89 -11.97 -1.43
CA HIS A 181 -13.86 -12.40 -0.50
C HIS A 181 -14.47 -13.15 0.70
N LYS A 182 -13.76 -14.17 1.18
CA LYS A 182 -14.21 -14.98 2.32
C LYS A 182 -13.56 -14.57 3.64
N ASN A 183 -12.69 -13.57 3.59
CA ASN A 183 -12.01 -13.01 4.76
C ASN A 183 -11.54 -11.58 4.44
N SER A 184 -10.97 -10.88 5.43
CA SER A 184 -10.51 -9.49 5.34
C SER A 184 -9.76 -9.17 4.06
N VAL A 185 -10.08 -8.01 3.46
CA VAL A 185 -9.41 -7.48 2.27
C VAL A 185 -8.27 -6.57 2.74
N PHE A 186 -7.03 -6.89 2.34
CA PHE A 186 -5.82 -6.17 2.78
C PHE A 186 -5.12 -5.41 1.66
N ALA A 187 -5.40 -5.77 0.41
CA ALA A 187 -4.75 -5.22 -0.76
C ALA A 187 -5.80 -4.75 -1.78
N LEU A 188 -5.64 -3.53 -2.26
CA LEU A 188 -6.44 -2.92 -3.31
C LEU A 188 -5.55 -2.01 -4.16
N ASP A 189 -5.70 -2.09 -5.48
CA ASP A 189 -5.13 -1.08 -6.37
C ASP A 189 -5.91 -1.05 -7.69
N TYR A 190 -6.05 0.14 -8.27
CA TYR A 190 -6.58 0.32 -9.61
C TYR A 190 -5.50 0.10 -10.66
N SER A 191 -5.86 -0.54 -11.76
CA SER A 191 -4.98 -0.55 -12.93
C SER A 191 -4.72 0.88 -13.42
N PRO A 192 -3.53 1.17 -13.99
CA PRO A 192 -3.18 2.51 -14.47
C PRO A 192 -4.13 3.10 -15.50
N ASP A 193 -4.81 2.26 -16.29
CA ASP A 193 -5.84 2.67 -17.25
C ASP A 193 -7.23 2.90 -16.61
N GLY A 194 -7.35 2.62 -15.31
CA GLY A 194 -8.58 2.80 -14.52
C GLY A 194 -9.68 1.80 -14.80
N LYS A 195 -9.49 0.79 -15.67
CA LYS A 195 -10.56 -0.13 -16.10
C LYS A 195 -10.74 -1.33 -15.18
N MET A 196 -9.76 -1.60 -14.35
CA MET A 196 -9.74 -2.76 -13.46
C MET A 196 -9.39 -2.31 -12.04
N LEU A 197 -10.05 -2.89 -11.05
CA LEU A 197 -9.63 -2.88 -9.67
C LEU A 197 -9.19 -4.31 -9.32
N VAL A 198 -8.05 -4.45 -8.65
CA VAL A 198 -7.59 -5.74 -8.13
C VAL A 198 -7.64 -5.71 -6.62
N SER A 199 -8.21 -6.76 -6.02
CA SER A 199 -8.24 -6.93 -4.57
C SER A 199 -7.58 -8.22 -4.13
N GLY A 200 -7.00 -8.21 -2.95
CA GLY A 200 -6.39 -9.37 -2.31
C GLY A 200 -6.64 -9.36 -0.80
N GLY A 201 -6.64 -10.52 -0.18
CA GLY A 201 -6.95 -10.57 1.24
C GLY A 201 -6.49 -11.83 1.96
N ARG A 202 -7.02 -12.00 3.17
CA ARG A 202 -6.68 -13.10 4.06
C ARG A 202 -7.13 -14.47 3.55
N ASP A 203 -8.04 -14.52 2.58
CA ASP A 203 -8.47 -15.73 1.90
C ASP A 203 -7.49 -16.23 0.83
N ALA A 204 -6.33 -15.56 0.69
CA ALA A 204 -5.25 -15.86 -0.26
C ALA A 204 -5.67 -15.80 -1.74
N ARG A 205 -6.79 -15.13 -2.03
CA ARG A 205 -7.31 -14.97 -3.39
C ARG A 205 -7.06 -13.57 -3.90
N LEU A 206 -6.74 -13.48 -5.20
CA LEU A 206 -6.88 -12.25 -5.97
C LEU A 206 -8.23 -12.26 -6.66
N LYS A 207 -8.89 -11.12 -6.65
CA LYS A 207 -10.11 -10.86 -7.40
C LYS A 207 -9.91 -9.65 -8.31
N PHE A 208 -10.41 -9.76 -9.52
CA PHE A 208 -10.31 -8.75 -10.56
C PHE A 208 -11.73 -8.25 -10.88
N TRP A 209 -11.91 -6.94 -10.80
CA TRP A 209 -13.21 -6.30 -10.91
C TRP A 209 -13.23 -5.32 -12.07
N ASP A 210 -14.29 -5.31 -12.86
CA ASP A 210 -14.57 -4.25 -13.83
C ASP A 210 -14.98 -2.98 -13.08
N THR A 211 -14.34 -1.87 -13.35
CA THR A 211 -14.58 -0.61 -12.62
C THR A 211 -15.82 0.15 -13.09
N ASN A 212 -16.39 -0.17 -14.24
CA ASN A 212 -17.61 0.44 -14.73
C ASN A 212 -18.86 -0.28 -14.22
N LYS A 213 -18.79 -1.63 -14.12
CA LYS A 213 -19.91 -2.45 -13.70
C LYS A 213 -19.83 -2.89 -12.25
N PHE A 214 -18.63 -2.82 -11.66
CA PHE A 214 -18.29 -3.35 -10.33
C PHE A 214 -18.55 -4.87 -10.20
N GLU A 215 -18.40 -5.61 -11.30
CA GLU A 215 -18.59 -7.04 -11.37
C GLU A 215 -17.25 -7.78 -11.31
N GLU A 216 -17.25 -8.95 -10.66
CA GLU A 216 -16.08 -9.84 -10.64
C GLU A 216 -15.84 -10.43 -12.03
N GLN A 217 -14.69 -10.15 -12.61
CA GLN A 217 -14.24 -10.74 -13.87
C GLN A 217 -13.54 -12.08 -13.65
N GLN A 218 -12.75 -12.17 -12.58
CA GLN A 218 -11.95 -13.36 -12.29
C GLN A 218 -11.59 -13.43 -10.81
N SER A 219 -11.44 -14.68 -10.30
CA SER A 219 -10.94 -14.96 -8.96
C SER A 219 -9.96 -16.12 -9.00
N ILE A 220 -8.76 -15.93 -8.50
CA ILE A 220 -7.69 -16.92 -8.50
C ILE A 220 -7.11 -17.15 -7.10
N ALA A 221 -6.80 -18.41 -6.77
CA ALA A 221 -5.99 -18.74 -5.60
C ALA A 221 -4.56 -18.31 -5.88
N ALA A 222 -4.15 -17.18 -5.34
CA ALA A 222 -2.91 -16.51 -5.73
C ALA A 222 -1.73 -16.86 -4.84
N HIS A 223 -1.97 -17.06 -3.55
CA HIS A 223 -0.96 -17.35 -2.55
C HIS A 223 -1.38 -18.51 -1.63
N MET A 224 -0.47 -18.98 -0.79
CA MET A 224 -0.79 -20.01 0.21
C MET A 224 -1.37 -19.42 1.50
N TYR A 225 -1.10 -18.13 1.75
CA TYR A 225 -1.57 -17.37 2.91
C TYR A 225 -2.01 -15.97 2.48
N ALA A 226 -2.39 -15.14 3.45
CA ALA A 226 -2.91 -13.80 3.23
C ALA A 226 -2.06 -12.99 2.24
N ILE A 227 -2.72 -12.34 1.30
CA ILE A 227 -2.15 -11.34 0.41
C ILE A 227 -2.17 -10.03 1.20
N ASN A 228 -0.99 -9.50 1.52
CA ASN A 228 -0.86 -8.32 2.38
C ASN A 228 -0.93 -7.00 1.58
N TYR A 229 -0.41 -7.00 0.36
CA TYR A 229 -0.41 -5.82 -0.50
C TYR A 229 -0.24 -6.19 -1.97
N LEU A 230 -0.54 -5.23 -2.85
CA LEU A 230 -0.27 -5.30 -4.28
C LEU A 230 0.11 -3.92 -4.82
N SER A 231 0.86 -3.90 -5.93
CA SER A 231 1.27 -2.67 -6.59
C SER A 231 1.37 -2.89 -8.10
N PHE A 232 0.68 -2.06 -8.87
CA PHE A 232 0.81 -2.06 -10.32
C PHE A 232 2.12 -1.41 -10.75
N ARG A 233 2.69 -1.92 -11.86
CA ARG A 233 3.66 -1.20 -12.65
C ARG A 233 2.97 -0.04 -13.36
N GLU A 234 3.66 1.07 -13.56
CA GLU A 234 3.08 2.30 -14.11
C GLU A 234 2.42 2.13 -15.47
N ASP A 235 2.93 1.22 -16.32
CA ASP A 235 2.36 0.94 -17.63
C ASP A 235 1.15 0.00 -17.62
N GLY A 236 0.77 -0.52 -16.45
CA GLY A 236 -0.36 -1.42 -16.25
C GLY A 236 -0.19 -2.85 -16.81
N LYS A 237 0.93 -3.15 -17.46
CA LYS A 237 1.16 -4.47 -18.07
C LYS A 237 1.40 -5.58 -17.05
N TYR A 238 1.85 -5.19 -15.86
CA TYR A 238 2.18 -6.12 -14.79
C TYR A 238 1.82 -5.51 -13.44
N PHE A 239 1.68 -6.37 -12.46
CA PHE A 239 1.61 -5.99 -11.05
C PHE A 239 2.31 -7.03 -10.19
N VAL A 240 2.64 -6.64 -8.97
CA VAL A 240 3.22 -7.53 -7.97
C VAL A 240 2.30 -7.64 -6.76
N THR A 241 2.35 -8.80 -6.12
CA THR A 241 1.71 -9.05 -4.82
C THR A 241 2.74 -9.51 -3.82
N CYS A 242 2.48 -9.25 -2.55
CA CYS A 242 3.24 -9.84 -1.45
C CYS A 242 2.32 -10.53 -0.44
N SER A 243 2.89 -11.48 0.28
CA SER A 243 2.08 -12.35 1.12
C SER A 243 2.77 -12.77 2.42
N MET A 244 1.95 -13.16 3.37
CA MET A 244 2.34 -13.88 4.58
C MET A 244 3.02 -15.23 4.25
N ASP A 245 2.87 -15.77 3.03
CA ASP A 245 3.59 -16.96 2.55
C ASP A 245 5.08 -16.69 2.23
N LYS A 246 5.58 -15.49 2.53
CA LYS A 246 6.98 -15.04 2.39
C LYS A 246 7.42 -14.84 0.94
N SER A 247 6.48 -14.83 -0.01
CA SER A 247 6.77 -14.65 -1.42
C SER A 247 6.28 -13.31 -1.95
N ILE A 248 6.95 -12.85 -3.01
CA ILE A 248 6.48 -11.81 -3.92
C ILE A 248 6.15 -12.51 -5.23
N LYS A 249 5.04 -12.16 -5.87
CA LYS A 249 4.62 -12.74 -7.13
C LYS A 249 4.38 -11.67 -8.17
N VAL A 250 4.79 -11.94 -9.41
CA VAL A 250 4.61 -11.07 -10.57
C VAL A 250 3.48 -11.62 -11.42
N TRP A 251 2.57 -10.77 -11.85
CA TRP A 251 1.34 -11.14 -12.53
C TRP A 251 1.13 -10.37 -13.83
N ASP A 252 0.48 -11.03 -14.78
CA ASP A 252 -0.11 -10.45 -15.98
C ASP A 252 -1.60 -10.18 -15.68
N PRO A 253 -2.04 -8.91 -15.58
CA PRO A 253 -3.42 -8.60 -15.23
C PRO A 253 -4.43 -8.92 -16.34
N VAL A 254 -3.99 -8.89 -17.61
CA VAL A 254 -4.87 -9.14 -18.76
C VAL A 254 -5.13 -10.64 -18.94
N ALA A 255 -4.09 -11.45 -18.79
CA ALA A 255 -4.19 -12.90 -18.87
C ALA A 255 -4.58 -13.55 -17.52
N PHE A 256 -4.73 -12.76 -16.45
CA PHE A 256 -5.00 -13.26 -15.08
C PHE A 256 -4.01 -14.35 -14.67
N ARG A 257 -2.73 -14.19 -14.99
CA ARG A 257 -1.75 -15.27 -14.92
C ARG A 257 -0.55 -14.91 -14.08
N LEU A 258 -0.13 -15.88 -13.25
CA LEU A 258 1.15 -15.84 -12.56
C LEU A 258 2.30 -15.96 -13.56
N LEU A 259 3.25 -15.04 -13.48
CA LEU A 259 4.44 -15.03 -14.33
C LEU A 259 5.70 -15.46 -13.59
N LYS A 260 5.87 -15.04 -12.33
CA LYS A 260 7.06 -15.34 -11.54
C LYS A 260 6.77 -15.39 -10.05
N VAL A 261 7.48 -16.27 -9.35
CA VAL A 261 7.50 -16.32 -7.88
C VAL A 261 8.90 -15.95 -7.41
N ILE A 262 8.98 -15.01 -6.50
CA ILE A 262 10.21 -14.55 -5.83
C ILE A 262 10.09 -14.99 -4.37
N ASP A 263 10.95 -15.92 -3.97
CA ASP A 263 10.98 -16.53 -2.64
C ASP A 263 12.40 -16.68 -2.09
N LYS A 264 12.50 -17.13 -0.85
CA LYS A 264 13.78 -17.30 -0.18
C LYS A 264 14.65 -18.39 -0.85
N ALA A 265 14.03 -19.47 -1.28
CA ALA A 265 14.75 -20.63 -1.80
C ALA A 265 15.45 -20.36 -3.15
N ARG A 266 14.78 -19.62 -4.04
CA ARG A 266 15.25 -19.38 -5.42
C ARG A 266 15.96 -18.05 -5.59
N HIS A 267 15.64 -17.05 -4.77
CA HIS A 267 16.08 -15.66 -5.00
C HIS A 267 16.66 -15.00 -3.75
N VAL A 268 16.87 -15.75 -2.65
CA VAL A 268 17.31 -15.19 -1.36
C VAL A 268 16.33 -14.11 -0.86
N GLY A 269 15.04 -14.37 -1.05
CA GLY A 269 13.94 -13.50 -0.59
C GLY A 269 13.81 -13.48 0.93
N HIS A 270 12.73 -12.82 1.40
CA HIS A 270 12.42 -12.71 2.83
C HIS A 270 12.18 -14.07 3.50
N GLY A 271 12.57 -14.18 4.76
CA GLY A 271 12.35 -15.39 5.58
C GLY A 271 11.04 -15.39 6.35
N THR A 272 10.34 -14.25 6.39
CA THR A 272 9.09 -14.01 7.13
C THR A 272 8.06 -13.36 6.22
N SER A 273 6.90 -12.99 6.76
CA SER A 273 5.83 -12.29 6.03
C SER A 273 6.36 -11.09 5.28
N VAL A 274 5.98 -10.94 4.00
CA VAL A 274 6.20 -9.70 3.24
C VAL A 274 4.96 -8.83 3.39
N ASN A 275 5.13 -7.63 3.95
CA ASN A 275 4.00 -6.81 4.42
C ASN A 275 3.52 -5.81 3.39
N LYS A 276 4.42 -5.13 2.68
CA LYS A 276 4.07 -4.27 1.53
C LYS A 276 5.09 -4.43 0.41
N VAL A 277 4.67 -4.09 -0.79
CA VAL A 277 5.48 -4.09 -2.00
C VAL A 277 5.15 -2.84 -2.81
N LEU A 278 6.16 -2.25 -3.46
CA LEU A 278 6.02 -1.09 -4.32
C LEU A 278 6.77 -1.34 -5.63
N TRP A 279 6.07 -1.23 -6.75
CA TRP A 279 6.73 -1.13 -8.05
C TRP A 279 7.09 0.31 -8.30
N THR A 280 8.38 0.64 -8.25
CA THR A 280 8.84 2.02 -8.40
C THR A 280 8.99 2.39 -9.87
N THR A 281 8.93 3.69 -10.19
CA THR A 281 9.25 4.21 -11.52
C THR A 281 10.77 4.36 -11.72
N TYR A 282 11.57 4.21 -10.65
CA TYR A 282 13.02 4.26 -10.76
C TYR A 282 13.55 2.92 -11.28
N ARG A 283 13.98 2.91 -12.56
CA ARG A 283 14.56 1.74 -13.24
C ARG A 283 13.69 0.47 -13.16
N ASP A 284 12.38 0.61 -13.03
CA ASP A 284 11.45 -0.51 -12.88
C ASP A 284 11.74 -1.43 -11.67
N GLN A 285 12.39 -0.91 -10.63
CA GLN A 285 12.72 -1.69 -9.45
C GLN A 285 11.49 -1.93 -8.56
N VAL A 286 11.47 -3.09 -7.93
CA VAL A 286 10.46 -3.44 -6.92
C VAL A 286 11.11 -3.40 -5.54
N VAL A 287 10.45 -2.69 -4.61
CA VAL A 287 10.82 -2.63 -3.20
C VAL A 287 9.83 -3.45 -2.40
N ALA A 288 10.31 -4.23 -1.43
CA ALA A 288 9.45 -4.98 -0.52
C ALA A 288 9.95 -4.90 0.92
N ILE A 289 9.01 -4.84 1.85
CA ILE A 289 9.26 -4.75 3.30
C ILE A 289 8.68 -5.97 4.03
N SER A 290 9.31 -6.34 5.14
CA SER A 290 8.99 -7.60 5.81
C SER A 290 9.07 -7.53 7.33
N ASP A 291 8.50 -8.56 7.97
CA ASP A 291 8.63 -8.81 9.40
C ASP A 291 10.06 -9.20 9.82
N ASP A 292 10.97 -9.46 8.87
CA ASP A 292 12.40 -9.71 9.16
C ASP A 292 13.21 -8.42 9.34
N HIS A 293 12.52 -7.28 9.50
CA HIS A 293 13.06 -5.94 9.76
C HIS A 293 13.87 -5.37 8.59
N THR A 294 13.79 -5.99 7.41
CA THR A 294 14.58 -5.58 6.25
C THR A 294 13.70 -5.07 5.10
N VAL A 295 14.34 -4.29 4.23
CA VAL A 295 13.80 -3.88 2.94
C VAL A 295 14.61 -4.56 1.85
N SER A 296 13.95 -5.23 0.91
CA SER A 296 14.60 -5.83 -0.26
C SER A 296 14.29 -5.04 -1.52
N VAL A 297 15.31 -4.89 -2.37
CA VAL A 297 15.21 -4.20 -3.67
C VAL A 297 15.50 -5.20 -4.78
N TRP A 298 14.64 -5.22 -5.80
CA TRP A 298 14.64 -6.20 -6.88
C TRP A 298 14.65 -5.53 -8.25
N ASP A 299 15.45 -6.07 -9.15
CA ASP A 299 15.41 -5.79 -10.59
C ASP A 299 14.61 -6.91 -11.27
N ILE A 300 13.52 -6.54 -11.96
CA ILE A 300 12.64 -7.50 -12.64
C ILE A 300 12.66 -7.19 -14.13
N LYS A 301 13.44 -7.97 -14.87
CA LYS A 301 13.54 -7.86 -16.33
C LYS A 301 12.55 -8.80 -17.00
N ILE A 302 11.64 -8.25 -17.75
CA ILE A 302 10.64 -9.00 -18.50
C ILE A 302 11.04 -8.96 -19.97
N GLY A 303 11.58 -10.08 -20.47
CA GLY A 303 11.92 -10.23 -21.88
C GLY A 303 10.65 -10.15 -22.77
N ARG A 304 10.83 -9.56 -23.92
CA ARG A 304 9.79 -9.46 -24.97
C ARG A 304 9.44 -10.82 -25.57
#